data_d6dc0db744899c56dd57fe3aef65d0c9
#
_entry.id   d6dc0db744899c56dd57fe3aef65d0c9
#
_cell.length_a   1.000
_cell.length_b   1.000
_cell.length_c   1.000
_cell.angle_alpha   90.00
_cell.angle_beta   90.00
_cell.angle_gamma   90.00
#
_symmetry.space_group_name_H-M   'P 1'
#
loop_
_entity.id
_entity.type
_entity.pdbx_description
1 polymer ?
#
loop_
_entity_poly.entity_id
_entity_poly.type
_entity_poly.pdbx_seq_one_letter_code
_entity_poly.pdbx_strand_id
1 'polypeptide(L)'
;DLFIKNSINKKDISNLKIEFISKTIGMVHFGRSGTGLLHSLIDSHPEVSSLPSIYFSEYFDNSTWEEIIFGGWSEMPDRFMAKYDVLFDASSAVPIHGKSRELIYAIGQMEGMTNVGERKDEVLSVDKKLFRSELTRLMDCCQELNAYTFFNLVHLAYNKAINDLNKKSLIFYHIHNPDAYAQLNFIRLAPNTKWIIMVREPIQSCESWIKPLFKVNDYSGIANRIFGMFVETNNVIYHKQTSVGIRLEDLKEEPRTTILALCKWLGIREEESLYEMTSQGKKWWGDPTSPDYLIDGMDPFGKSSIKRKVGSIFSKNDQFILRTLFYPFSARFSYVEENQEQFKADLK
;
A
#
# COMPACT_ATOMS: atom_id res chain seq x y z
N ASP A 1 -16.45 -0.75 18.56
CA ASP A 1 -16.30 -1.50 17.30
C ASP A 1 -17.68 -1.75 16.71
N LEU A 2 -17.85 -1.37 15.44
CA LEU A 2 -19.09 -1.64 14.72
C LEU A 2 -19.09 -3.08 14.23
N PHE A 3 -20.00 -3.89 14.75
CA PHE A 3 -20.23 -5.26 14.33
C PHE A 3 -21.57 -5.35 13.59
N ILE A 4 -21.61 -6.18 12.55
CA ILE A 4 -22.86 -6.61 11.94
C ILE A 4 -23.08 -8.10 12.25
N LYS A 5 -24.31 -8.44 12.63
CA LYS A 5 -24.67 -9.83 12.97
C LYS A 5 -25.43 -10.47 11.82
N ASN A 6 -25.15 -11.76 11.61
CA ASN A 6 -25.91 -12.57 10.69
C ASN A 6 -27.30 -12.87 11.28
N SER A 7 -28.35 -12.51 10.56
CA SER A 7 -29.76 -12.77 10.98
C SER A 7 -30.23 -14.18 10.66
N ILE A 8 -29.43 -14.99 9.96
CA ILE A 8 -29.76 -16.36 9.60
C ILE A 8 -29.70 -17.27 10.86
N ASN A 9 -30.73 -18.07 11.05
CA ASN A 9 -30.86 -18.94 12.21
C ASN A 9 -29.76 -20.01 12.24
N LYS A 10 -29.12 -20.21 13.41
CA LYS A 10 -27.96 -21.07 13.66
C LYS A 10 -28.05 -22.53 13.18
N LYS A 11 -29.22 -23.02 12.72
CA LYS A 11 -29.39 -24.42 12.28
C LYS A 11 -28.76 -24.73 10.93
N ASP A 12 -28.54 -23.71 10.08
CA ASP A 12 -28.07 -23.89 8.71
C ASP A 12 -26.64 -23.43 8.45
N ILE A 13 -25.93 -22.92 9.49
CA ILE A 13 -24.51 -22.58 9.36
C ILE A 13 -23.75 -23.90 9.21
N SER A 14 -23.33 -24.18 7.98
CA SER A 14 -22.52 -25.35 7.65
C SER A 14 -21.28 -25.39 8.58
N ASN A 15 -20.91 -26.59 9.05
CA ASN A 15 -19.70 -26.82 9.87
C ASN A 15 -18.39 -26.52 9.11
N LEU A 16 -18.42 -25.71 8.08
CA LEU A 16 -17.26 -25.26 7.34
C LEU A 16 -16.45 -24.30 8.20
N LYS A 17 -15.34 -24.80 8.69
CA LYS A 17 -14.37 -23.99 9.42
C LYS A 17 -13.58 -23.15 8.43
N ILE A 18 -13.75 -21.80 8.49
CA ILE A 18 -12.92 -20.89 7.70
C ILE A 18 -11.51 -20.90 8.27
N GLU A 19 -10.53 -21.14 7.43
CA GLU A 19 -9.11 -20.94 7.76
C GLU A 19 -8.73 -19.51 7.40
N PHE A 20 -8.85 -18.59 8.37
CA PHE A 20 -8.43 -17.21 8.21
C PHE A 20 -6.92 -17.10 8.01
N ILE A 21 -6.49 -16.12 7.22
CA ILE A 21 -5.07 -15.79 7.11
C ILE A 21 -4.63 -15.11 8.40
N SER A 22 -3.72 -15.77 9.12
CA SER A 22 -3.44 -15.44 10.52
C SER A 22 -2.49 -14.26 10.73
N LYS A 23 -1.68 -13.93 9.71
CA LYS A 23 -0.69 -12.84 9.80
C LYS A 23 -1.10 -11.70 8.87
N THR A 24 -0.91 -10.48 9.32
CA THR A 24 -1.07 -9.29 8.48
C THR A 24 0.18 -8.42 8.58
N ILE A 25 0.63 -7.97 7.42
CA ILE A 25 1.74 -7.05 7.26
C ILE A 25 1.16 -5.77 6.68
N GLY A 26 1.28 -4.66 7.41
CA GLY A 26 0.97 -3.33 6.88
C GLY A 26 2.22 -2.70 6.29
N MET A 27 2.12 -2.06 5.14
CA MET A 27 3.18 -1.26 4.57
C MET A 27 2.76 0.19 4.48
N VAL A 28 3.58 1.08 5.00
CA VAL A 28 3.46 2.54 4.91
C VAL A 28 4.71 3.13 4.26
N HIS A 29 4.64 4.40 3.91
CA HIS A 29 5.74 5.07 3.21
C HIS A 29 6.12 6.40 3.88
N PHE A 30 7.30 6.86 3.54
CA PHE A 30 7.74 8.23 3.79
C PHE A 30 7.99 8.92 2.44
N GLY A 31 7.08 9.81 2.05
CA GLY A 31 7.14 10.46 0.74
C GLY A 31 7.13 9.46 -0.43
N ARG A 32 7.84 9.78 -1.50
CA ARG A 32 7.96 8.89 -2.68
C ARG A 32 9.12 7.91 -2.51
N SER A 33 8.90 6.86 -1.77
CA SER A 33 9.91 5.89 -1.34
C SER A 33 9.85 4.51 -2.03
N GLY A 34 9.04 4.36 -3.10
CA GLY A 34 9.02 3.14 -3.91
C GLY A 34 8.12 2.02 -3.37
N THR A 35 7.05 2.35 -2.65
CA THR A 35 6.09 1.37 -2.13
C THR A 35 5.43 0.53 -3.22
N GLY A 36 5.06 1.15 -4.35
CA GLY A 36 4.51 0.42 -5.50
C GLY A 36 5.47 -0.63 -6.03
N LEU A 37 6.77 -0.32 -6.06
CA LEU A 37 7.80 -1.29 -6.42
C LEU A 37 7.82 -2.47 -5.45
N LEU A 38 7.96 -2.23 -4.14
CA LEU A 38 8.01 -3.32 -3.17
C LEU A 38 6.71 -4.15 -3.18
N HIS A 39 5.55 -3.49 -3.33
CA HIS A 39 4.27 -4.19 -3.46
C HIS A 39 4.27 -5.14 -4.65
N SER A 40 4.69 -4.65 -5.83
CA SER A 40 4.70 -5.45 -7.05
C SER A 40 5.69 -6.63 -7.02
N LEU A 41 6.78 -6.53 -6.25
CA LEU A 41 7.71 -7.64 -6.03
C LEU A 41 7.12 -8.72 -5.10
N ILE A 42 6.24 -8.34 -4.18
CA ILE A 42 5.61 -9.27 -3.24
C ILE A 42 4.33 -9.89 -3.80
N ASP A 43 3.67 -9.23 -4.75
CA ASP A 43 2.33 -9.54 -5.23
C ASP A 43 2.11 -11.02 -5.62
N SER A 44 2.99 -11.60 -6.42
CA SER A 44 2.81 -12.98 -6.91
C SER A 44 3.43 -14.05 -6.01
N HIS A 45 3.88 -13.70 -4.81
CA HIS A 45 4.45 -14.69 -3.91
C HIS A 45 3.38 -15.70 -3.44
N PRO A 46 3.61 -17.04 -3.56
CA PRO A 46 2.59 -18.04 -3.31
C PRO A 46 2.03 -18.03 -1.87
N GLU A 47 2.82 -17.62 -0.89
CA GLU A 47 2.39 -17.57 0.51
C GLU A 47 1.72 -16.24 0.91
N VAL A 48 1.69 -15.24 0.02
CA VAL A 48 1.18 -13.90 0.31
C VAL A 48 -0.15 -13.67 -0.40
N SER A 49 -1.10 -13.08 0.32
CA SER A 49 -2.32 -12.53 -0.25
C SER A 49 -2.18 -11.01 -0.32
N SER A 50 -2.21 -10.47 -1.51
CA SER A 50 -2.23 -9.02 -1.76
C SER A 50 -3.45 -8.63 -2.59
N LEU A 51 -3.85 -7.36 -2.48
CA LEU A 51 -4.83 -6.73 -3.38
C LEU A 51 -4.14 -5.56 -4.07
N PRO A 52 -4.55 -5.17 -5.28
CA PRO A 52 -4.08 -3.93 -5.89
C PRO A 52 -4.23 -2.76 -4.92
N SER A 53 -3.10 -2.22 -4.45
CA SER A 53 -3.00 -1.61 -3.14
C SER A 53 -3.53 -0.20 -3.01
N ILE A 54 -3.44 0.60 -4.05
CA ILE A 54 -3.67 2.05 -3.92
C ILE A 54 -5.13 2.44 -3.76
N TYR A 55 -6.04 1.52 -3.99
CA TYR A 55 -7.48 1.75 -4.01
C TYR A 55 -8.16 1.46 -2.68
N PHE A 56 -7.38 1.05 -1.68
CA PHE A 56 -7.91 0.38 -0.49
C PHE A 56 -7.45 1.03 0.83
N SER A 57 -6.75 2.16 0.76
CA SER A 57 -6.07 2.78 1.90
C SER A 57 -6.99 3.23 3.02
N GLU A 58 -8.17 3.75 2.67
CA GLU A 58 -9.18 4.24 3.62
C GLU A 58 -10.18 3.17 4.07
N TYR A 59 -9.95 1.91 3.72
CA TYR A 59 -10.89 0.83 4.05
C TYR A 59 -11.25 0.76 5.54
N PHE A 60 -10.30 1.01 6.42
CA PHE A 60 -10.52 0.97 7.86
C PHE A 60 -11.05 2.28 8.45
N ASP A 61 -11.41 3.27 7.63
CA ASP A 61 -12.18 4.41 8.10
C ASP A 61 -13.59 3.93 8.53
N ASN A 62 -14.09 4.47 9.65
CA ASN A 62 -15.41 4.08 10.16
C ASN A 62 -16.53 4.39 9.17
N SER A 63 -16.45 5.52 8.46
CA SER A 63 -17.43 5.89 7.45
C SER A 63 -17.48 4.88 6.30
N THR A 64 -16.32 4.38 5.87
CA THR A 64 -16.23 3.34 4.86
C THR A 64 -16.88 2.04 5.31
N TRP A 65 -16.62 1.63 6.55
CA TRP A 65 -17.26 0.44 7.11
C TRP A 65 -18.77 0.60 7.26
N GLU A 66 -19.23 1.76 7.72
CA GLU A 66 -20.66 2.10 7.80
C GLU A 66 -21.36 2.03 6.44
N GLU A 67 -20.74 2.54 5.38
CA GLU A 67 -21.26 2.42 4.01
C GLU A 67 -21.40 0.96 3.57
N ILE A 68 -20.42 0.12 3.86
CA ILE A 68 -20.44 -1.30 3.47
C ILE A 68 -21.58 -2.05 4.18
N ILE A 69 -21.80 -1.80 5.48
CA ILE A 69 -22.80 -2.51 6.27
C ILE A 69 -24.22 -1.92 6.18
N PHE A 70 -24.38 -0.73 5.60
CA PHE A 70 -25.62 0.04 5.62
C PHE A 70 -26.87 -0.72 5.17
N GLY A 71 -26.80 -1.51 4.09
CA GLY A 71 -27.91 -2.30 3.56
C GLY A 71 -28.09 -3.66 4.24
N GLY A 72 -27.29 -3.96 5.27
CA GLY A 72 -27.31 -5.25 5.94
C GLY A 72 -26.45 -6.32 5.27
N TRP A 73 -26.47 -7.50 5.87
CA TRP A 73 -25.55 -8.63 5.57
C TRP A 73 -25.52 -9.02 4.09
N SER A 74 -26.66 -9.22 3.48
CA SER A 74 -26.75 -9.73 2.10
C SER A 74 -26.27 -8.76 1.04
N GLU A 75 -26.22 -7.46 1.34
CA GLU A 75 -25.79 -6.42 0.40
C GLU A 75 -24.31 -6.05 0.53
N MET A 76 -23.63 -6.50 1.57
CA MET A 76 -22.24 -6.14 1.83
C MET A 76 -21.29 -6.45 0.65
N PRO A 77 -21.37 -7.63 -0.01
CA PRO A 77 -20.52 -7.92 -1.16
C PRO A 77 -20.71 -6.94 -2.31
N ASP A 78 -21.96 -6.60 -2.61
CA ASP A 78 -22.30 -5.69 -3.71
C ASP A 78 -21.85 -4.25 -3.40
N ARG A 79 -22.02 -3.79 -2.16
CA ARG A 79 -21.54 -2.46 -1.71
C ARG A 79 -20.03 -2.37 -1.72
N PHE A 80 -19.34 -3.43 -1.28
CA PHE A 80 -17.89 -3.50 -1.35
C PHE A 80 -17.40 -3.41 -2.81
N MET A 81 -17.97 -4.21 -3.70
CA MET A 81 -17.61 -4.18 -5.12
C MET A 81 -17.90 -2.84 -5.79
N ALA A 82 -19.02 -2.20 -5.44
CA ALA A 82 -19.38 -0.88 -5.97
C ALA A 82 -18.42 0.21 -5.48
N LYS A 83 -18.01 0.15 -4.21
CA LYS A 83 -17.05 1.12 -3.64
C LYS A 83 -15.65 0.97 -4.20
N TYR A 84 -15.22 -0.27 -4.42
CA TYR A 84 -13.87 -0.62 -4.90
C TYR A 84 -13.89 -1.24 -6.30
N ASP A 85 -14.71 -0.70 -7.19
CA ASP A 85 -14.93 -1.24 -8.54
C ASP A 85 -13.62 -1.44 -9.32
N VAL A 86 -12.65 -0.55 -9.11
CA VAL A 86 -11.33 -0.61 -9.73
C VAL A 86 -10.52 -1.87 -9.36
N LEU A 87 -10.80 -2.51 -8.22
CA LEU A 87 -10.19 -3.80 -7.86
C LEU A 87 -10.65 -4.95 -8.78
N PHE A 88 -11.81 -4.77 -9.40
CA PHE A 88 -12.45 -5.77 -10.25
C PHE A 88 -12.35 -5.45 -11.73
N ASP A 89 -12.09 -4.18 -12.06
CA ASP A 89 -11.87 -3.71 -13.43
C ASP A 89 -11.02 -2.43 -13.37
N ALA A 90 -9.74 -2.57 -13.71
CA ALA A 90 -8.80 -1.44 -13.67
C ALA A 90 -9.12 -0.35 -14.69
N SER A 91 -10.01 -0.60 -15.66
CA SER A 91 -10.50 0.42 -16.58
C SER A 91 -11.61 1.28 -15.98
N SER A 92 -12.17 0.89 -14.84
CA SER A 92 -13.24 1.63 -14.17
C SER A 92 -12.76 3.01 -13.72
N ALA A 93 -13.57 4.02 -14.00
CA ALA A 93 -13.35 5.37 -13.52
C ALA A 93 -13.88 5.51 -12.09
N VAL A 94 -13.02 5.91 -11.16
CA VAL A 94 -13.37 6.05 -9.73
C VAL A 94 -13.41 7.53 -9.37
N PRO A 95 -14.48 8.03 -8.72
CA PRO A 95 -14.48 9.36 -8.12
C PRO A 95 -13.46 9.41 -6.99
N ILE A 96 -12.57 10.40 -6.99
CA ILE A 96 -11.66 10.61 -5.86
C ILE A 96 -12.47 11.11 -4.67
N HIS A 97 -12.33 10.46 -3.52
CA HIS A 97 -12.93 10.88 -2.26
C HIS A 97 -12.56 12.34 -1.97
N GLY A 98 -13.56 13.15 -1.65
CA GLY A 98 -13.39 14.54 -1.21
C GLY A 98 -13.11 15.59 -2.30
N LYS A 99 -13.11 15.21 -3.60
CA LYS A 99 -13.05 16.18 -4.72
C LYS A 99 -14.35 16.17 -5.50
N SER A 100 -14.71 17.33 -6.05
CA SER A 100 -15.91 17.48 -6.86
C SER A 100 -16.00 16.42 -7.95
N ARG A 101 -17.21 15.99 -8.30
CA ARG A 101 -17.54 14.95 -9.30
C ARG A 101 -16.93 15.16 -10.70
N GLU A 102 -16.27 16.30 -10.93
CA GLU A 102 -15.69 16.66 -12.22
C GLU A 102 -14.32 16.04 -12.51
N LEU A 103 -13.66 15.47 -11.51
CA LEU A 103 -12.37 14.79 -11.68
C LEU A 103 -12.54 13.28 -11.55
N ILE A 104 -13.00 12.65 -12.63
CA ILE A 104 -12.99 11.21 -12.79
C ILE A 104 -11.56 10.79 -13.14
N TYR A 105 -10.89 10.09 -12.23
CA TYR A 105 -9.56 9.55 -12.50
C TYR A 105 -9.68 8.08 -12.92
N ALA A 106 -9.13 7.76 -14.07
CA ALA A 106 -8.85 6.39 -14.48
C ALA A 106 -7.60 5.89 -13.71
N ILE A 107 -7.76 5.69 -12.39
CA ILE A 107 -6.66 5.36 -11.47
C ILE A 107 -5.91 4.12 -11.94
N GLY A 108 -6.61 3.07 -12.36
CA GLY A 108 -5.99 1.86 -12.86
C GLY A 108 -5.14 2.10 -14.10
N GLN A 109 -5.56 3.01 -15.00
CA GLN A 109 -4.77 3.41 -16.16
C GLN A 109 -3.53 4.19 -15.73
N MET A 110 -3.66 5.13 -14.79
CA MET A 110 -2.53 5.91 -14.29
C MET A 110 -1.48 5.04 -13.64
N GLU A 111 -1.89 3.95 -12.97
CA GLU A 111 -0.99 3.00 -12.31
C GLU A 111 -0.52 1.87 -13.24
N GLY A 112 -0.83 1.92 -14.54
CA GLY A 112 -0.41 0.92 -15.51
C GLY A 112 -1.14 -0.42 -15.42
N MET A 113 -2.28 -0.49 -14.72
CA MET A 113 -3.05 -1.72 -14.52
C MET A 113 -3.94 -2.07 -15.72
N THR A 114 -4.01 -1.20 -16.72
CA THR A 114 -4.67 -1.46 -18.01
C THR A 114 -3.71 -1.94 -19.10
N ASN A 115 -2.42 -2.11 -18.75
CA ASN A 115 -1.37 -2.53 -19.67
C ASN A 115 -0.45 -3.55 -18.98
N VAL A 116 -1.06 -4.58 -18.39
CA VAL A 116 -0.33 -5.68 -17.74
C VAL A 116 -0.14 -6.86 -18.70
N GLY A 117 0.53 -7.91 -18.23
CA GLY A 117 0.85 -9.10 -19.03
C GLY A 117 2.09 -8.92 -19.90
N GLU A 118 2.54 -9.99 -20.53
CA GLU A 118 3.80 -10.02 -21.28
C GLU A 118 3.82 -9.07 -22.49
N ARG A 119 2.66 -8.78 -23.09
CA ARG A 119 2.53 -7.94 -24.27
C ARG A 119 1.97 -6.56 -24.01
N LYS A 120 1.74 -6.18 -22.72
CA LYS A 120 1.10 -4.91 -22.31
C LYS A 120 -0.33 -4.74 -22.89
N ASP A 121 -1.01 -5.82 -23.17
CA ASP A 121 -2.33 -5.82 -23.84
C ASP A 121 -3.46 -6.34 -22.95
N GLU A 122 -3.19 -6.59 -21.68
CA GLU A 122 -4.17 -7.07 -20.72
C GLU A 122 -4.61 -5.95 -19.76
N VAL A 123 -5.91 -5.96 -19.44
CA VAL A 123 -6.47 -5.15 -18.35
C VAL A 123 -6.61 -6.02 -17.13
N LEU A 124 -6.20 -5.49 -15.99
CA LEU A 124 -6.36 -6.17 -14.71
C LEU A 124 -7.85 -6.23 -14.36
N SER A 125 -8.39 -7.45 -14.28
CA SER A 125 -9.81 -7.67 -14.04
C SER A 125 -10.05 -8.95 -13.25
N VAL A 126 -11.16 -8.98 -12.50
CA VAL A 126 -11.57 -10.10 -11.64
C VAL A 126 -13.03 -10.45 -11.90
N ASP A 127 -13.36 -11.73 -11.92
CA ASP A 127 -14.74 -12.19 -12.04
C ASP A 127 -15.56 -11.76 -10.80
N LYS A 128 -16.35 -10.70 -10.98
CA LYS A 128 -17.24 -10.15 -9.93
C LYS A 128 -18.26 -11.16 -9.43
N LYS A 129 -18.76 -12.05 -10.30
CA LYS A 129 -19.78 -13.05 -9.91
C LYS A 129 -19.15 -14.13 -9.03
N LEU A 130 -17.96 -14.61 -9.41
CA LEU A 130 -17.22 -15.58 -8.62
C LEU A 130 -16.80 -14.99 -7.27
N PHE A 131 -16.23 -13.77 -7.27
CA PHE A 131 -15.89 -13.07 -6.03
C PHE A 131 -17.09 -12.89 -5.11
N ARG A 132 -18.22 -12.38 -5.64
CA ARG A 132 -19.46 -12.18 -4.88
C ARG A 132 -19.95 -13.48 -4.25
N SER A 133 -20.04 -14.54 -5.05
CA SER A 133 -20.55 -15.83 -4.57
C SER A 133 -19.65 -16.42 -3.48
N GLU A 134 -18.32 -16.32 -3.65
CA GLU A 134 -17.37 -16.84 -2.66
C GLU A 134 -17.37 -16.00 -1.39
N LEU A 135 -17.40 -14.67 -1.50
CA LEU A 135 -17.48 -13.79 -0.34
C LEU A 135 -18.77 -14.04 0.46
N THR A 136 -19.92 -14.16 -0.23
CA THR A 136 -21.20 -14.50 0.43
C THR A 136 -21.09 -15.84 1.16
N ARG A 137 -20.56 -16.87 0.50
CA ARG A 137 -20.38 -18.22 1.10
C ARG A 137 -19.52 -18.15 2.36
N LEU A 138 -18.43 -17.38 2.32
CA LEU A 138 -17.54 -17.19 3.49
C LEU A 138 -18.23 -16.41 4.61
N MET A 139 -18.94 -15.34 4.27
CA MET A 139 -19.72 -14.57 5.25
C MET A 139 -20.76 -15.43 5.96
N ASP A 140 -21.48 -16.28 5.24
CA ASP A 140 -22.52 -17.15 5.82
C ASP A 140 -21.98 -18.17 6.82
N CYS A 141 -20.67 -18.42 6.81
CA CYS A 141 -20.01 -19.22 7.86
C CYS A 141 -19.70 -18.39 9.14
N CYS A 142 -19.94 -17.09 9.15
CA CYS A 142 -19.66 -16.21 10.28
C CYS A 142 -20.95 -15.82 11.01
N GLN A 143 -20.88 -15.68 12.34
CA GLN A 143 -22.01 -15.20 13.16
C GLN A 143 -22.07 -13.67 13.21
N GLU A 144 -20.90 -13.04 13.18
CA GLU A 144 -20.74 -11.60 13.20
C GLU A 144 -19.46 -11.21 12.45
N LEU A 145 -19.43 -10.01 11.92
CA LEU A 145 -18.30 -9.43 11.21
C LEU A 145 -17.98 -8.04 11.74
N ASN A 146 -16.70 -7.75 11.85
CA ASN A 146 -16.17 -6.40 11.92
C ASN A 146 -15.35 -6.11 10.65
N ALA A 147 -14.87 -4.89 10.51
CA ALA A 147 -14.11 -4.48 9.33
C ALA A 147 -12.88 -5.38 9.07
N TYR A 148 -12.16 -5.82 10.11
CA TYR A 148 -10.97 -6.66 9.94
C TYR A 148 -11.31 -8.10 9.55
N THR A 149 -12.35 -8.69 10.15
CA THR A 149 -12.80 -10.03 9.76
C THR A 149 -13.29 -10.02 8.30
N PHE A 150 -14.10 -9.03 7.92
CA PHE A 150 -14.55 -8.88 6.54
C PHE A 150 -13.38 -8.66 5.56
N PHE A 151 -12.38 -7.84 5.93
CA PHE A 151 -11.15 -7.66 5.17
C PHE A 151 -10.45 -8.99 4.87
N ASN A 152 -10.35 -9.88 5.87
CA ASN A 152 -9.75 -11.19 5.68
C ASN A 152 -10.59 -12.07 4.71
N LEU A 153 -11.94 -12.02 4.83
CA LEU A 153 -12.82 -12.73 3.89
C LEU A 153 -12.70 -12.18 2.45
N VAL A 154 -12.53 -10.88 2.30
CA VAL A 154 -12.27 -10.24 0.99
C VAL A 154 -11.01 -10.82 0.36
N HIS A 155 -9.90 -10.93 1.10
CA HIS A 155 -8.66 -11.54 0.61
C HIS A 155 -8.87 -13.00 0.18
N LEU A 156 -9.57 -13.79 0.98
CA LEU A 156 -9.86 -15.20 0.64
C LEU A 156 -10.72 -15.33 -0.63
N ALA A 157 -11.78 -14.52 -0.73
CA ALA A 157 -12.67 -14.52 -1.89
C ALA A 157 -11.95 -14.01 -3.16
N TYR A 158 -11.10 -13.01 -3.00
CA TYR A 158 -10.31 -12.43 -4.09
C TYR A 158 -9.30 -13.42 -4.65
N ASN A 159 -8.52 -14.09 -3.79
CA ASN A 159 -7.59 -15.15 -4.20
C ASN A 159 -8.32 -16.23 -4.98
N LYS A 160 -9.50 -16.63 -4.53
CA LYS A 160 -10.35 -17.61 -5.26
C LYS A 160 -10.78 -17.08 -6.63
N ALA A 161 -11.18 -15.81 -6.70
CA ALA A 161 -11.68 -15.20 -7.93
C ALA A 161 -10.59 -15.03 -9.01
N ILE A 162 -9.32 -14.83 -8.59
CA ILE A 162 -8.17 -14.81 -9.51
C ILE A 162 -7.54 -16.19 -9.74
N ASN A 163 -8.19 -17.26 -9.24
CA ASN A 163 -7.71 -18.63 -9.31
C ASN A 163 -6.34 -18.87 -8.64
N ASP A 164 -6.00 -18.08 -7.64
CA ASP A 164 -4.83 -18.33 -6.80
C ASP A 164 -5.21 -19.29 -5.66
N LEU A 165 -4.91 -20.56 -5.84
CA LEU A 165 -5.25 -21.65 -4.92
C LEU A 165 -4.13 -21.97 -3.93
N ASN A 166 -3.04 -21.20 -3.93
CA ASN A 166 -1.97 -21.41 -3.00
C ASN A 166 -2.42 -21.11 -1.56
N LYS A 167 -1.88 -21.86 -0.60
CA LYS A 167 -2.15 -21.60 0.81
C LYS A 167 -1.45 -20.32 1.26
N LYS A 168 -2.23 -19.30 1.58
CA LYS A 168 -1.71 -18.01 2.04
C LYS A 168 -1.38 -18.05 3.53
N SER A 169 -0.17 -17.64 3.89
CA SER A 169 0.29 -17.54 5.28
C SER A 169 0.17 -16.13 5.85
N LEU A 170 0.14 -15.10 4.98
CA LEU A 170 0.00 -13.71 5.39
C LEU A 170 -0.77 -12.86 4.38
N ILE A 171 -1.41 -11.81 4.87
CA ILE A 171 -1.95 -10.70 4.09
C ILE A 171 -0.90 -9.60 4.04
N PHE A 172 -0.64 -9.09 2.84
CA PHE A 172 0.18 -7.91 2.62
C PHE A 172 -0.72 -6.72 2.25
N TYR A 173 -0.79 -5.74 3.14
CA TYR A 173 -1.66 -4.57 3.00
C TYR A 173 -0.84 -3.30 2.83
N HIS A 174 -0.81 -2.77 1.62
CA HIS A 174 -0.16 -1.50 1.32
C HIS A 174 -1.13 -0.35 1.62
N ILE A 175 -0.76 0.53 2.54
CA ILE A 175 -1.51 1.73 2.87
C ILE A 175 -0.87 2.90 2.11
N HIS A 176 -1.41 3.20 0.94
CA HIS A 176 -0.98 4.33 0.12
C HIS A 176 -1.75 5.58 0.55
N ASN A 177 -1.09 6.72 0.76
CA ASN A 177 -1.71 7.93 1.30
C ASN A 177 -2.51 7.68 2.60
N PRO A 178 -1.83 7.34 3.69
CA PRO A 178 -2.49 6.90 4.90
C PRO A 178 -3.39 7.99 5.47
N ASP A 179 -4.67 7.66 5.64
CA ASP A 179 -5.55 8.40 6.52
C ASP A 179 -5.24 8.01 7.96
N ALA A 180 -5.02 9.01 8.82
CA ALA A 180 -4.63 8.77 10.21
C ALA A 180 -5.70 7.99 10.98
N TYR A 181 -6.99 8.22 10.71
CA TYR A 181 -8.08 7.52 11.38
C TYR A 181 -8.18 6.08 10.89
N ALA A 182 -8.08 5.84 9.59
CA ALA A 182 -8.06 4.50 9.02
C ALA A 182 -6.86 3.68 9.57
N GLN A 183 -5.68 4.28 9.67
CA GLN A 183 -4.51 3.67 10.27
C GLN A 183 -4.71 3.29 11.74
N LEU A 184 -5.23 4.21 12.56
CA LEU A 184 -5.47 3.97 13.99
C LEU A 184 -6.54 2.89 14.21
N ASN A 185 -7.61 2.89 13.41
CA ASN A 185 -8.62 1.84 13.45
C ASN A 185 -8.05 0.48 13.07
N PHE A 186 -7.22 0.43 12.02
CA PHE A 186 -6.54 -0.80 11.63
C PHE A 186 -5.61 -1.33 12.73
N ILE A 187 -4.79 -0.47 13.34
CA ILE A 187 -3.92 -0.85 14.47
C ILE A 187 -4.73 -1.40 15.64
N ARG A 188 -5.91 -0.84 15.92
CA ARG A 188 -6.80 -1.30 16.98
C ARG A 188 -7.42 -2.65 16.67
N LEU A 189 -7.90 -2.85 15.45
CA LEU A 189 -8.56 -4.09 15.01
C LEU A 189 -7.58 -5.23 14.78
N ALA A 190 -6.34 -4.92 14.38
CA ALA A 190 -5.27 -5.87 14.08
C ALA A 190 -3.98 -5.54 14.85
N PRO A 191 -3.97 -5.61 16.19
CA PRO A 191 -2.86 -5.14 17.03
C PRO A 191 -1.55 -5.90 16.80
N ASN A 192 -1.62 -7.13 16.31
CA ASN A 192 -0.48 -7.99 16.03
C ASN A 192 0.14 -7.79 14.64
N THR A 193 -0.35 -6.80 13.88
CA THR A 193 0.20 -6.45 12.58
C THR A 193 1.67 -6.08 12.70
N LYS A 194 2.50 -6.67 11.85
CA LYS A 194 3.87 -6.21 11.61
C LYS A 194 3.86 -5.12 10.53
N TRP A 195 4.86 -4.23 10.57
CA TRP A 195 4.86 -3.07 9.71
C TRP A 195 6.14 -2.92 8.91
N ILE A 196 6.01 -2.68 7.62
CA ILE A 196 7.09 -2.24 6.75
C ILE A 196 6.96 -0.74 6.54
N ILE A 197 8.06 -0.03 6.73
CA ILE A 197 8.15 1.39 6.47
C ILE A 197 9.10 1.55 5.29
N MET A 198 8.55 1.85 4.11
CA MET A 198 9.37 2.19 2.96
C MET A 198 9.90 3.60 3.10
N VAL A 199 11.23 3.73 3.08
CA VAL A 199 11.91 5.02 3.22
C VAL A 199 12.85 5.28 2.06
N ARG A 200 13.16 6.55 1.86
CA ARG A 200 14.15 7.04 0.89
C ARG A 200 14.83 8.26 1.49
N GLU A 201 16.03 8.60 0.99
CA GLU A 201 16.73 9.80 1.41
C GLU A 201 15.75 11.00 1.42
N PRO A 202 15.59 11.69 2.59
CA PRO A 202 14.46 12.60 2.81
C PRO A 202 14.39 13.74 1.82
N ILE A 203 15.53 14.33 1.45
CA ILE A 203 15.53 15.49 0.54
C ILE A 203 15.20 15.08 -0.88
N GLN A 204 15.73 13.92 -1.34
CA GLN A 204 15.38 13.37 -2.65
C GLN A 204 13.90 12.99 -2.72
N SER A 205 13.38 12.40 -1.65
CA SER A 205 11.96 12.06 -1.56
C SER A 205 11.10 13.33 -1.63
N CYS A 206 11.47 14.35 -0.86
CA CYS A 206 10.79 15.64 -0.81
C CYS A 206 10.79 16.33 -2.19
N GLU A 207 11.97 16.52 -2.83
CA GLU A 207 12.05 17.12 -4.17
C GLU A 207 11.22 16.35 -5.21
N SER A 208 11.28 15.02 -5.16
CA SER A 208 10.50 14.18 -6.08
C SER A 208 8.98 14.39 -5.91
N TRP A 209 8.53 14.58 -4.68
CA TRP A 209 7.10 14.71 -4.37
C TRP A 209 6.53 16.09 -4.67
N ILE A 210 7.34 17.15 -4.45
CA ILE A 210 6.90 18.54 -4.70
C ILE A 210 7.10 19.00 -6.15
N LYS A 211 7.89 18.28 -6.95
CA LYS A 211 8.25 18.70 -8.32
C LYS A 211 7.06 19.03 -9.23
N PRO A 212 5.95 18.27 -9.23
CA PRO A 212 4.75 18.65 -10.00
C PRO A 212 4.14 19.97 -9.55
N LEU A 213 4.09 20.20 -8.22
CA LEU A 213 3.55 21.43 -7.63
C LEU A 213 4.43 22.64 -7.92
N PHE A 214 5.75 22.45 -7.87
CA PHE A 214 6.70 23.48 -8.22
C PHE A 214 6.54 23.96 -9.67
N LYS A 215 6.29 23.04 -10.60
CA LYS A 215 6.06 23.38 -12.03
C LYS A 215 4.84 24.27 -12.26
N VAL A 216 3.83 24.19 -11.38
CA VAL A 216 2.60 24.99 -11.47
C VAL A 216 2.55 26.12 -10.46
N ASN A 217 3.66 26.39 -9.76
CA ASN A 217 3.80 27.43 -8.73
C ASN A 217 2.82 27.27 -7.55
N ASP A 218 2.43 26.04 -7.23
CA ASP A 218 1.58 25.75 -6.06
C ASP A 218 2.42 25.69 -4.78
N TYR A 219 2.81 26.85 -4.25
CA TYR A 219 3.62 26.95 -3.03
C TYR A 219 2.87 26.49 -1.78
N SER A 220 1.54 26.63 -1.75
CA SER A 220 0.72 26.13 -0.65
C SER A 220 0.74 24.60 -0.61
N GLY A 221 0.57 23.96 -1.76
CA GLY A 221 0.71 22.52 -1.90
C GLY A 221 2.08 22.00 -1.53
N ILE A 222 3.16 22.75 -1.89
CA ILE A 222 4.54 22.42 -1.50
C ILE A 222 4.68 22.45 0.02
N ALA A 223 4.25 23.54 0.67
CA ALA A 223 4.33 23.70 2.12
C ALA A 223 3.57 22.58 2.85
N ASN A 224 2.35 22.28 2.40
CA ASN A 224 1.53 21.21 2.98
C ASN A 224 2.18 19.82 2.84
N ARG A 225 2.83 19.53 1.71
CA ARG A 225 3.55 18.26 1.52
C ARG A 225 4.76 18.13 2.42
N ILE A 226 5.58 19.19 2.54
CA ILE A 226 6.73 19.20 3.44
C ILE A 226 6.27 19.04 4.88
N PHE A 227 5.22 19.77 5.28
CA PHE A 227 4.64 19.65 6.61
C PHE A 227 4.10 18.24 6.87
N GLY A 228 3.39 17.66 5.90
CA GLY A 228 2.91 16.27 5.98
C GLY A 228 4.05 15.28 6.22
N MET A 229 5.19 15.44 5.54
CA MET A 229 6.37 14.61 5.77
C MET A 229 6.92 14.76 7.19
N PHE A 230 6.91 15.97 7.77
CA PHE A 230 7.32 16.17 9.17
C PHE A 230 6.38 15.47 10.14
N VAL A 231 5.07 15.60 9.93
CA VAL A 231 4.08 14.91 10.76
C VAL A 231 4.29 13.41 10.70
N GLU A 232 4.57 12.87 9.51
CA GLU A 232 4.80 11.45 9.30
C GLU A 232 6.03 10.92 10.04
N THR A 233 7.08 11.72 10.27
CA THR A 233 8.25 11.28 11.07
C THR A 233 7.89 10.87 12.50
N ASN A 234 6.74 11.33 13.02
CA ASN A 234 6.22 10.98 14.35
C ASN A 234 5.08 9.94 14.30
N ASN A 235 4.84 9.32 13.16
CA ASN A 235 3.82 8.28 13.04
C ASN A 235 4.07 7.17 14.05
N VAL A 236 3.02 6.75 14.76
CA VAL A 236 3.08 5.71 15.80
C VAL A 236 3.67 4.38 15.28
N ILE A 237 3.48 4.09 14.00
CA ILE A 237 4.02 2.90 13.34
C ILE A 237 5.55 2.90 13.37
N TYR A 238 6.19 4.04 13.20
CA TYR A 238 7.65 4.16 13.21
C TYR A 238 8.27 3.79 14.57
N HIS A 239 7.50 3.83 15.64
CA HIS A 239 7.94 3.54 17.00
C HIS A 239 7.58 2.14 17.50
N LYS A 240 6.88 1.32 16.68
CA LYS A 240 6.53 -0.04 17.06
C LYS A 240 7.74 -0.98 16.95
N GLN A 241 7.91 -1.86 17.92
CA GLN A 241 8.94 -2.91 17.89
C GLN A 241 8.71 -3.94 16.75
N THR A 242 7.48 -4.01 16.25
CA THR A 242 7.10 -4.90 15.14
C THR A 242 7.28 -4.23 13.77
N SER A 243 7.97 -3.08 13.70
CA SER A 243 8.22 -2.35 12.47
C SER A 243 9.64 -2.54 11.99
N VAL A 244 9.80 -2.58 10.66
CA VAL A 244 11.11 -2.59 9.98
C VAL A 244 11.14 -1.51 8.89
N GLY A 245 12.24 -0.78 8.81
CA GLY A 245 12.48 0.15 7.71
C GLY A 245 13.16 -0.55 6.53
N ILE A 246 12.71 -0.26 5.32
CA ILE A 246 13.37 -0.68 4.08
C ILE A 246 13.72 0.57 3.30
N ARG A 247 15.00 0.79 3.05
CA ARG A 247 15.46 1.88 2.22
C ARG A 247 15.32 1.51 0.75
N LEU A 248 14.79 2.43 -0.04
CA LEU A 248 14.71 2.23 -1.51
C LEU A 248 16.08 2.00 -2.12
N GLU A 249 17.08 2.66 -1.58
CA GLU A 249 18.48 2.54 -1.98
C GLU A 249 18.97 1.10 -1.81
N ASP A 250 18.77 0.48 -0.64
CA ASP A 250 19.18 -0.89 -0.37
C ASP A 250 18.43 -1.89 -1.27
N LEU A 251 17.14 -1.68 -1.48
CA LEU A 251 16.34 -2.55 -2.36
C LEU A 251 16.86 -2.51 -3.81
N LYS A 252 17.37 -1.36 -4.27
CA LYS A 252 17.88 -1.19 -5.64
C LYS A 252 19.37 -1.49 -5.81
N GLU A 253 20.18 -1.28 -4.78
CA GLU A 253 21.62 -1.51 -4.83
C GLU A 253 21.97 -2.95 -4.50
N GLU A 254 21.29 -3.54 -3.51
CA GLU A 254 21.55 -4.87 -2.98
C GLU A 254 20.23 -5.69 -2.92
N PRO A 255 19.53 -5.89 -4.06
CA PRO A 255 18.20 -6.47 -4.08
C PRO A 255 18.13 -7.86 -3.43
N ARG A 256 19.08 -8.75 -3.74
CA ARG A 256 19.08 -10.11 -3.16
C ARG A 256 19.24 -10.08 -1.65
N THR A 257 20.17 -9.33 -1.13
CA THR A 257 20.43 -9.19 0.31
C THR A 257 19.19 -8.63 1.02
N THR A 258 18.59 -7.57 0.44
CA THR A 258 17.42 -6.89 1.02
C THR A 258 16.19 -7.80 1.00
N ILE A 259 15.93 -8.47 -0.12
CA ILE A 259 14.78 -9.37 -0.27
C ILE A 259 14.92 -10.59 0.64
N LEU A 260 16.11 -11.21 0.74
CA LEU A 260 16.36 -12.31 1.67
C LEU A 260 16.12 -11.91 3.13
N ALA A 261 16.61 -10.74 3.54
CA ALA A 261 16.36 -10.21 4.88
C ALA A 261 14.87 -9.98 5.14
N LEU A 262 14.16 -9.47 4.13
CA LEU A 262 12.71 -9.26 4.19
C LEU A 262 11.96 -10.60 4.32
N CYS A 263 12.27 -11.59 3.49
CA CYS A 263 11.67 -12.93 3.56
C CYS A 263 11.83 -13.56 4.96
N LYS A 264 13.05 -13.49 5.50
CA LYS A 264 13.35 -13.97 6.86
C LYS A 264 12.49 -13.24 7.91
N TRP A 265 12.32 -11.94 7.79
CA TRP A 265 11.54 -11.14 8.73
C TRP A 265 10.03 -11.41 8.61
N LEU A 266 9.52 -11.57 7.38
CA LEU A 266 8.13 -11.96 7.09
C LEU A 266 7.84 -13.40 7.51
N GLY A 267 8.84 -14.28 7.48
CA GLY A 267 8.69 -15.72 7.67
C GLY A 267 8.09 -16.41 6.47
N ILE A 268 8.49 -16.01 5.28
CA ILE A 268 8.15 -16.63 3.98
C ILE A 268 9.43 -17.13 3.30
N ARG A 269 9.27 -18.00 2.30
CA ARG A 269 10.40 -18.49 1.49
C ARG A 269 10.87 -17.43 0.52
N GLU A 270 12.13 -17.51 0.10
CA GLU A 270 12.57 -16.80 -1.10
C GLU A 270 12.03 -17.51 -2.34
N GLU A 271 11.46 -16.74 -3.27
CA GLU A 271 10.95 -17.21 -4.54
C GLU A 271 11.43 -16.28 -5.66
N GLU A 272 11.64 -16.80 -6.87
CA GLU A 272 12.07 -15.99 -8.02
C GLU A 272 11.06 -14.89 -8.38
N SER A 273 9.78 -15.09 -8.09
CA SER A 273 8.73 -14.10 -8.28
C SER A 273 8.98 -12.78 -7.53
N LEU A 274 9.78 -12.80 -6.46
CA LEU A 274 10.13 -11.60 -5.69
C LEU A 274 11.11 -10.66 -6.44
N TYR A 275 11.62 -11.08 -7.59
CA TYR A 275 12.53 -10.30 -8.43
C TYR A 275 11.85 -9.77 -9.69
N GLU A 276 10.56 -9.99 -9.85
CA GLU A 276 9.74 -9.53 -10.97
C GLU A 276 8.60 -8.63 -10.49
N MET A 277 8.32 -7.58 -11.22
CA MET A 277 7.17 -6.72 -10.91
C MET A 277 5.89 -7.35 -11.45
N THR A 278 4.95 -7.64 -10.57
CA THR A 278 3.64 -8.21 -10.94
C THR A 278 2.48 -7.44 -10.33
N SER A 279 1.30 -7.64 -10.90
CA SER A 279 0.02 -7.27 -10.33
C SER A 279 -0.99 -8.38 -10.63
N GLN A 280 -1.58 -8.96 -9.62
CA GLN A 280 -2.40 -10.20 -9.69
C GLN A 280 -1.66 -11.34 -10.42
N GLY A 281 -0.37 -11.50 -10.17
CA GLY A 281 0.46 -12.50 -10.84
C GLY A 281 0.76 -12.24 -12.31
N LYS A 282 0.24 -11.16 -12.90
CA LYS A 282 0.57 -10.73 -14.27
C LYS A 282 1.72 -9.75 -14.25
N LYS A 283 2.58 -9.80 -15.25
CA LYS A 283 3.68 -8.85 -15.39
C LYS A 283 3.16 -7.42 -15.38
N TRP A 284 3.67 -6.61 -14.45
CA TRP A 284 3.41 -5.18 -14.37
C TRP A 284 4.63 -4.41 -14.85
N TRP A 285 4.42 -3.47 -15.72
CA TRP A 285 5.49 -2.72 -16.38
C TRP A 285 5.91 -1.46 -15.62
N GLY A 286 5.30 -1.21 -14.47
CA GLY A 286 5.55 -0.04 -13.63
C GLY A 286 4.52 1.06 -13.81
N ASP A 287 4.66 2.09 -12.99
CA ASP A 287 3.81 3.28 -12.99
C ASP A 287 4.17 4.20 -14.17
N PRO A 288 3.28 4.39 -15.17
CA PRO A 288 3.53 5.26 -16.33
C PRO A 288 3.79 6.72 -15.95
N THR A 289 3.36 7.15 -14.77
CA THR A 289 3.63 8.51 -14.26
C THR A 289 5.01 8.64 -13.62
N SER A 290 5.70 7.53 -13.40
CA SER A 290 7.04 7.52 -12.84
C SER A 290 8.05 8.09 -13.84
N PRO A 291 8.97 8.97 -13.41
CA PRO A 291 10.08 9.40 -14.26
C PRO A 291 11.04 8.28 -14.68
N ASP A 292 10.97 7.12 -14.02
CA ASP A 292 11.78 5.94 -14.34
C ASP A 292 11.08 5.00 -15.33
N TYR A 293 9.84 5.30 -15.72
CA TYR A 293 9.10 4.54 -16.73
C TYR A 293 9.64 4.85 -18.11
N LEU A 294 10.16 3.83 -18.80
CA LEU A 294 10.66 3.88 -20.16
C LEU A 294 9.67 3.19 -21.11
N ILE A 295 9.91 3.24 -22.40
CA ILE A 295 9.06 2.59 -23.42
C ILE A 295 8.93 1.09 -23.18
N ASP A 296 9.98 0.48 -22.63
CA ASP A 296 10.04 -0.96 -22.27
C ASP A 296 9.61 -1.24 -20.83
N GLY A 297 9.06 -0.24 -20.13
CA GLY A 297 8.66 -0.34 -18.73
C GLY A 297 9.75 0.11 -17.76
N MET A 298 9.53 -0.18 -16.48
CA MET A 298 10.49 0.10 -15.42
C MET A 298 11.39 -1.10 -15.17
N ASP A 299 12.69 -0.85 -14.98
CA ASP A 299 13.59 -1.81 -14.35
C ASP A 299 13.38 -1.75 -12.82
N PRO A 300 12.94 -2.85 -12.16
CA PRO A 300 12.71 -2.85 -10.72
C PRO A 300 13.96 -2.48 -9.91
N PHE A 301 15.13 -2.83 -10.40
CA PHE A 301 16.41 -2.59 -9.73
C PHE A 301 17.27 -1.52 -10.41
N GLY A 302 16.70 -0.81 -11.37
CA GLY A 302 17.34 0.33 -12.03
C GLY A 302 17.67 1.44 -11.03
N LYS A 303 18.93 1.94 -11.09
CA LYS A 303 19.50 2.87 -10.10
C LYS A 303 19.23 4.35 -10.39
N SER A 304 18.50 4.68 -11.46
CA SER A 304 18.24 6.07 -11.85
C SER A 304 17.53 6.86 -10.77
N SER A 305 16.54 6.26 -10.10
CA SER A 305 15.76 6.91 -9.05
C SER A 305 16.58 7.29 -7.82
N ILE A 306 17.53 6.45 -7.41
CA ILE A 306 18.34 6.67 -6.21
C ILE A 306 19.58 7.53 -6.47
N LYS A 307 20.01 7.66 -7.72
CA LYS A 307 21.17 8.48 -8.13
C LYS A 307 20.80 9.92 -8.52
N ARG A 308 19.57 10.34 -8.32
CA ARG A 308 19.15 11.71 -8.66
C ARG A 308 19.87 12.74 -7.81
N LYS A 309 20.41 13.75 -8.48
CA LYS A 309 21.00 14.89 -7.77
C LYS A 309 19.90 15.71 -7.11
N VAL A 310 20.08 16.03 -5.85
CA VAL A 310 19.31 17.03 -5.11
C VAL A 310 19.74 18.43 -5.55
N GLY A 311 18.82 19.38 -5.50
CA GLY A 311 19.11 20.81 -5.81
C GLY A 311 18.52 21.28 -7.13
N SER A 312 17.55 20.53 -7.68
CA SER A 312 16.74 21.00 -8.82
C SER A 312 15.66 22.01 -8.41
N ILE A 313 15.26 21.99 -7.13
CA ILE A 313 14.23 22.84 -6.54
C ILE A 313 14.77 23.55 -5.31
N PHE A 314 15.37 22.81 -4.37
CA PHE A 314 15.86 23.34 -3.12
C PHE A 314 17.23 24.00 -3.27
N SER A 315 17.33 25.26 -2.83
CA SER A 315 18.61 25.95 -2.66
C SER A 315 19.49 25.23 -1.62
N LYS A 316 20.75 25.60 -1.52
CA LYS A 316 21.63 25.06 -0.46
C LYS A 316 21.13 25.34 0.95
N ASN A 317 20.52 26.52 1.17
CA ASN A 317 19.93 26.88 2.45
C ASN A 317 18.69 26.02 2.75
N ASP A 318 17.81 25.83 1.78
CA ASP A 318 16.63 24.97 1.96
C ASP A 318 17.06 23.53 2.30
N GLN A 319 18.06 23.02 1.60
CA GLN A 319 18.61 21.68 1.86
C GLN A 319 19.21 21.58 3.26
N PHE A 320 19.92 22.62 3.73
CA PHE A 320 20.46 22.65 5.10
C PHE A 320 19.32 22.61 6.13
N ILE A 321 18.32 23.49 5.99
CA ILE A 321 17.15 23.55 6.88
C ILE A 321 16.43 22.18 6.90
N LEU A 322 16.13 21.62 5.73
CA LEU A 322 15.42 20.35 5.65
C LEU A 322 16.23 19.19 6.23
N ARG A 323 17.55 19.12 5.98
CA ARG A 323 18.42 18.11 6.59
C ARG A 323 18.46 18.20 8.10
N THR A 324 18.51 19.43 8.64
CA THR A 324 18.43 19.65 10.09
C THR A 324 17.10 19.18 10.66
N LEU A 325 16.00 19.53 10.01
CA LEU A 325 14.66 19.14 10.45
C LEU A 325 14.40 17.63 10.32
N PHE A 326 14.89 16.99 9.26
CA PHE A 326 14.78 15.54 9.08
C PHE A 326 15.91 14.73 9.71
N TYR A 327 16.82 15.37 10.46
CA TYR A 327 17.98 14.69 11.06
C TYR A 327 17.58 13.47 11.91
N PRO A 328 16.59 13.54 12.82
CA PRO A 328 16.21 12.37 13.64
C PRO A 328 15.75 11.17 12.78
N PHE A 329 15.03 11.45 11.71
CA PHE A 329 14.61 10.43 10.73
C PHE A 329 15.81 9.87 9.96
N SER A 330 16.69 10.75 9.47
CA SER A 330 17.87 10.36 8.70
C SER A 330 18.85 9.52 9.52
N ALA A 331 19.07 9.86 10.78
CA ALA A 331 19.89 9.06 11.70
C ALA A 331 19.25 7.69 11.98
N ARG A 332 17.94 7.67 12.25
CA ARG A 332 17.20 6.43 12.51
C ARG A 332 17.30 5.41 11.37
N PHE A 333 17.25 5.86 10.13
CA PHE A 333 17.31 5.00 8.95
C PHE A 333 18.71 4.96 8.30
N SER A 334 19.74 5.38 9.04
CA SER A 334 21.15 5.30 8.63
C SER A 334 21.47 6.02 7.32
N TYR A 335 20.79 7.16 7.06
CA TYR A 335 21.18 8.08 5.99
C TYR A 335 22.32 9.02 6.40
N VAL A 336 22.46 9.27 7.70
CA VAL A 336 23.55 10.03 8.29
C VAL A 336 24.02 9.33 9.56
N GLU A 337 25.28 9.55 9.91
CA GLU A 337 25.79 9.14 11.23
C GLU A 337 25.15 9.96 12.34
N GLU A 338 24.86 9.31 13.48
CA GLU A 338 24.28 10.00 14.61
C GLU A 338 25.29 10.96 15.24
N ASN A 339 25.03 12.26 15.19
CA ASN A 339 25.82 13.32 15.82
C ASN A 339 24.92 14.37 16.49
N GLN A 340 24.52 14.10 17.72
CA GLN A 340 23.60 14.94 18.46
C GLN A 340 24.14 16.31 18.78
N GLU A 341 25.45 16.47 18.95
CA GLU A 341 26.07 17.77 19.25
C GLU A 341 26.02 18.71 18.03
N GLN A 342 26.33 18.16 16.84
CA GLN A 342 26.19 18.90 15.59
C GLN A 342 24.73 19.27 15.33
N PHE A 343 23.80 18.32 15.54
CA PHE A 343 22.36 18.60 15.39
C PHE A 343 21.88 19.74 16.28
N LYS A 344 22.28 19.74 17.57
CA LYS A 344 21.94 20.85 18.48
C LYS A 344 22.56 22.19 18.04
N ALA A 345 23.74 22.15 17.43
CA ALA A 345 24.36 23.35 16.88
C ALA A 345 23.60 23.88 15.66
N ASP A 346 23.18 23.00 14.77
CA ASP A 346 22.45 23.34 13.53
C ASP A 346 21.03 23.86 13.79
N LEU A 347 20.44 23.53 14.95
CA LEU A 347 19.12 24.02 15.37
C LEU A 347 19.14 25.47 15.90
N LYS A 348 20.31 26.05 16.22
CA LYS A 348 20.47 27.43 16.69
C LYS A 348 20.63 28.39 15.53
#